data_745ea7db5a0ae13a95d86e57ad09f74d
#
_entry.id   745ea7db5a0ae13a95d86e57ad09f74d
#
_cell.length_a   1.000
_cell.length_b   1.000
_cell.length_c   1.000
_cell.angle_alpha   90.00
_cell.angle_beta   90.00
_cell.angle_gamma   90.00
#
_symmetry.space_group_name_H-M   'P 1'
#
loop_
_entity.id
_entity.type
_entity.pdbx_description
1 polymer ?
#
loop_
_entity_poly.entity_id
_entity_poly.type
_entity_poly.pdbx_seq_one_letter_code
_entity_poly.pdbx_strand_id
1 'polypeptide(L)'
;MLNTTPHPAHPRASQARLWLGALILLLGLLPATRTRAADSALVFLSDFSVRDGAVSAMKGVAFGVDPRLPQFDITHEIPPFNVWEGAFRLQQAAPFWPSNTVFVCVVDPGVGTDRLPVVSRTRSGHLFVGPDNGLFTLIDEHLGFDQARVIDATRHRLPGSAGSYTFHGRDLFAYVGAQLATGKLQLDDVGPRLTNAPTRITYQHAALTHGTLAGVIPVLDTQYGNVWSNIGRELFEQLGAKPGDRFEVRLLEKGRVRAKFEAPYATTFGEVPEGKPLLFLNSLHDVAVALNQASLAQRYRIGSGPDWTMQVRPLRKASSPR
;
A
#
# COMPACT_ATOMS: atom_id res chain seq x y z
N MET A 1 57.05 78.38 -41.17
CA MET A 1 57.58 77.11 -40.61
C MET A 1 57.17 77.08 -39.14
N LEU A 2 56.07 76.49 -38.82
CA LEU A 2 55.69 76.16 -37.42
C LEU A 2 54.81 74.90 -37.42
N ASN A 3 55.40 73.94 -36.86
CA ASN A 3 54.89 72.57 -36.74
C ASN A 3 53.94 72.51 -35.56
N THR A 4 52.65 72.10 -35.72
CA THR A 4 51.71 71.85 -34.61
C THR A 4 51.23 70.39 -34.69
N THR A 5 51.66 69.61 -33.73
CA THR A 5 51.23 68.24 -33.50
C THR A 5 49.87 68.24 -32.82
N PRO A 6 48.94 67.33 -33.17
CA PRO A 6 47.70 67.20 -32.50
C PRO A 6 47.73 66.24 -31.28
N HIS A 7 47.07 66.61 -30.17
CA HIS A 7 46.87 65.81 -28.98
C HIS A 7 45.90 64.70 -29.23
N PRO A 8 46.05 63.50 -28.60
CA PRO A 8 45.06 62.42 -28.66
C PRO A 8 43.95 62.63 -27.68
N ALA A 9 42.70 62.42 -28.13
CA ALA A 9 41.51 62.51 -27.36
C ALA A 9 41.31 61.22 -26.52
N HIS A 10 40.99 61.37 -25.23
CA HIS A 10 40.61 60.30 -24.29
C HIS A 10 39.20 59.74 -24.61
N PRO A 11 39.01 58.41 -24.64
CA PRO A 11 37.68 57.84 -24.83
C PRO A 11 36.82 57.90 -23.53
N ARG A 12 35.56 58.22 -23.71
CA ARG A 12 34.52 58.44 -22.69
C ARG A 12 34.22 57.17 -21.93
N ALA A 13 34.40 57.17 -20.62
CA ALA A 13 34.07 56.13 -19.64
C ALA A 13 32.59 56.13 -19.19
N SER A 14 31.60 56.32 -20.08
CA SER A 14 30.19 56.44 -19.68
C SER A 14 29.24 55.37 -20.27
N GLN A 15 29.70 54.52 -21.17
CA GLN A 15 28.81 53.50 -21.77
C GLN A 15 28.87 52.12 -21.10
N ALA A 16 29.95 51.80 -20.36
CA ALA A 16 30.08 50.49 -19.70
C ALA A 16 29.18 50.34 -18.44
N ARG A 17 28.73 51.41 -17.82
CA ARG A 17 27.87 51.37 -16.62
C ARG A 17 26.37 51.17 -16.92
N LEU A 18 25.91 51.50 -18.12
CA LEU A 18 24.52 51.30 -18.54
C LEU A 18 24.20 49.88 -18.93
N TRP A 19 25.18 49.08 -19.38
CA TRP A 19 24.97 47.66 -19.73
C TRP A 19 24.98 46.70 -18.54
N LEU A 20 25.63 47.05 -17.42
CA LEU A 20 25.65 46.25 -16.22
C LEU A 20 24.32 46.36 -15.46
N GLY A 21 23.64 47.51 -15.52
CA GLY A 21 22.30 47.70 -14.91
C GLY A 21 21.20 46.97 -15.65
N ALA A 22 21.27 46.85 -16.96
CA ALA A 22 20.28 46.12 -17.77
C ALA A 22 20.37 44.60 -17.61
N LEU A 23 21.59 44.05 -17.38
CA LEU A 23 21.78 42.60 -17.16
C LEU A 23 21.26 42.14 -15.80
N ILE A 24 21.33 42.99 -14.77
CA ILE A 24 20.82 42.68 -13.43
C ILE A 24 19.27 42.73 -13.37
N LEU A 25 18.62 43.58 -14.17
CA LEU A 25 17.16 43.62 -14.25
C LEU A 25 16.54 42.45 -15.04
N LEU A 26 17.29 41.83 -15.98
CA LEU A 26 16.80 40.65 -16.70
C LEU A 26 16.91 39.33 -15.91
N LEU A 27 17.78 39.26 -14.89
CA LEU A 27 17.90 38.07 -14.03
C LEU A 27 16.80 37.99 -12.95
N GLY A 28 16.06 39.06 -12.72
CA GLY A 28 14.96 39.12 -11.74
C GLY A 28 13.59 38.66 -12.26
N LEU A 29 13.48 38.30 -13.55
CA LEU A 29 12.23 37.88 -14.20
C LEU A 29 12.24 36.42 -14.67
N LEU A 30 13.15 35.59 -14.12
CA LEU A 30 12.96 34.16 -14.24
C LEU A 30 11.71 33.82 -13.45
N PRO A 31 10.64 33.31 -14.09
CA PRO A 31 9.49 32.81 -13.35
C PRO A 31 10.08 31.76 -12.40
N ALA A 32 9.82 31.95 -11.08
CA ALA A 32 10.07 30.89 -10.13
C ALA A 32 9.32 29.68 -10.69
N THR A 33 10.04 28.75 -11.31
CA THR A 33 9.49 27.46 -11.66
C THR A 33 9.06 26.89 -10.32
N ARG A 34 7.77 27.06 -9.99
CA ARG A 34 7.15 26.23 -8.97
C ARG A 34 7.52 24.83 -9.39
N THR A 35 8.43 24.21 -8.67
CA THR A 35 8.61 22.77 -8.74
C THR A 35 7.24 22.20 -8.54
N ARG A 36 6.60 21.83 -9.65
CA ARG A 36 5.34 21.12 -9.64
C ARG A 36 5.60 19.91 -8.74
N ALA A 37 4.90 19.83 -7.62
CA ALA A 37 4.91 18.60 -6.82
C ALA A 37 4.77 17.45 -7.81
N ALA A 38 5.69 16.49 -7.79
CA ALA A 38 5.63 15.35 -8.69
C ALA A 38 4.21 14.86 -8.66
N ASP A 39 3.58 14.71 -9.84
CA ASP A 39 2.18 14.33 -9.96
C ASP A 39 1.99 13.04 -9.14
N SER A 40 1.36 13.14 -7.98
CA SER A 40 1.11 12.00 -7.12
C SER A 40 0.10 11.09 -7.82
N ALA A 41 0.34 9.80 -7.84
CA ALA A 41 -0.65 8.84 -8.32
C ALA A 41 -1.81 8.76 -7.32
N LEU A 42 -3.02 8.55 -7.84
CA LEU A 42 -4.20 8.19 -7.07
C LEU A 42 -4.50 6.72 -7.30
N VAL A 43 -4.48 5.91 -6.24
CA VAL A 43 -4.60 4.46 -6.34
C VAL A 43 -5.81 4.00 -5.55
N PHE A 44 -6.67 3.20 -6.15
CA PHE A 44 -7.92 2.75 -5.56
C PHE A 44 -7.87 1.29 -5.11
N LEU A 45 -8.58 1.01 -4.01
CA LEU A 45 -8.90 -0.33 -3.53
C LEU A 45 -10.32 -0.33 -2.99
N SER A 46 -11.14 -1.32 -3.35
CA SER A 46 -12.49 -1.48 -2.78
C SER A 46 -13.02 -2.91 -2.87
N ASP A 47 -14.19 -3.15 -2.25
CA ASP A 47 -15.01 -4.36 -2.40
C ASP A 47 -16.22 -4.16 -3.34
N PHE A 48 -16.14 -3.15 -4.23
CA PHE A 48 -17.28 -2.77 -5.10
C PHE A 48 -17.39 -3.62 -6.35
N SER A 49 -16.36 -4.41 -6.70
CA SER A 49 -16.26 -5.06 -8.01
C SER A 49 -16.25 -4.02 -9.17
N VAL A 50 -16.10 -4.51 -10.39
CA VAL A 50 -16.20 -3.69 -11.61
C VAL A 50 -17.46 -4.01 -12.43
N ARG A 51 -18.43 -4.70 -11.83
CA ARG A 51 -19.66 -5.15 -12.52
C ARG A 51 -20.69 -4.05 -12.71
N ASP A 52 -20.62 -3.01 -11.87
CA ASP A 52 -21.52 -1.85 -11.95
C ASP A 52 -20.74 -0.53 -12.07
N GLY A 53 -21.43 0.60 -11.94
CA GLY A 53 -20.86 1.93 -12.12
C GLY A 53 -20.13 2.50 -10.89
N ALA A 54 -20.02 1.80 -9.76
CA ALA A 54 -19.50 2.39 -8.51
C ALA A 54 -18.04 2.84 -8.66
N VAL A 55 -17.16 1.97 -9.13
CA VAL A 55 -15.75 2.30 -9.38
C VAL A 55 -15.60 3.40 -10.41
N SER A 56 -16.37 3.33 -11.51
CA SER A 56 -16.37 4.35 -12.55
C SER A 56 -16.79 5.71 -12.01
N ALA A 57 -17.79 5.76 -11.11
CA ALA A 57 -18.23 7.01 -10.48
C ALA A 57 -17.15 7.62 -9.56
N MET A 58 -16.42 6.81 -8.79
CA MET A 58 -15.27 7.27 -7.98
C MET A 58 -14.18 7.88 -8.87
N LYS A 59 -13.83 7.20 -9.95
CA LYS A 59 -12.84 7.68 -10.94
C LYS A 59 -13.31 8.93 -11.66
N GLY A 60 -14.60 9.02 -11.98
CA GLY A 60 -15.20 10.20 -12.58
C GLY A 60 -15.13 11.43 -11.68
N VAL A 61 -15.35 11.27 -10.37
CA VAL A 61 -15.16 12.34 -9.39
C VAL A 61 -13.69 12.80 -9.34
N ALA A 62 -12.75 11.87 -9.31
CA ALA A 62 -11.32 12.19 -9.32
C ALA A 62 -10.91 12.90 -10.62
N PHE A 63 -11.41 12.44 -11.78
CA PHE A 63 -11.22 13.10 -13.08
C PHE A 63 -11.79 14.53 -13.10
N GLY A 64 -12.94 14.76 -12.46
CA GLY A 64 -13.53 16.09 -12.31
C GLY A 64 -12.68 17.05 -11.45
N VAL A 65 -11.86 16.53 -10.53
CA VAL A 65 -10.89 17.33 -9.76
C VAL A 65 -9.71 17.76 -10.63
N ASP A 66 -9.08 16.83 -11.33
CA ASP A 66 -8.06 17.11 -12.36
C ASP A 66 -8.02 15.97 -13.39
N PRO A 67 -8.37 16.24 -14.66
CA PRO A 67 -8.37 15.21 -15.71
C PRO A 67 -6.97 14.67 -16.05
N ARG A 68 -5.90 15.28 -15.57
CA ARG A 68 -4.52 14.82 -15.76
C ARG A 68 -4.01 13.95 -14.61
N LEU A 69 -4.77 13.80 -13.52
CA LEU A 69 -4.38 12.99 -12.38
C LEU A 69 -4.28 11.51 -12.79
N PRO A 70 -3.09 10.88 -12.71
CA PRO A 70 -2.96 9.46 -12.98
C PRO A 70 -3.74 8.63 -11.95
N GLN A 71 -4.62 7.75 -12.43
CA GLN A 71 -5.50 6.93 -11.62
C GLN A 71 -5.20 5.45 -11.86
N PHE A 72 -5.02 4.67 -10.80
CA PHE A 72 -4.68 3.25 -10.83
C PHE A 72 -5.53 2.48 -9.82
N ASP A 73 -5.51 1.16 -9.92
CA ASP A 73 -6.21 0.27 -9.01
C ASP A 73 -5.22 -0.75 -8.40
N ILE A 74 -5.39 -1.04 -7.11
CA ILE A 74 -4.86 -2.28 -6.53
C ILE A 74 -5.81 -3.42 -6.93
N THR A 75 -7.06 -3.31 -6.50
CA THR A 75 -8.15 -4.24 -6.83
C THR A 75 -9.49 -3.68 -6.39
N HIS A 76 -10.55 -4.10 -7.05
CA HIS A 76 -11.93 -3.87 -6.63
C HIS A 76 -12.68 -5.17 -6.30
N GLU A 77 -11.95 -6.30 -6.29
CA GLU A 77 -12.48 -7.64 -6.07
C GLU A 77 -12.22 -8.15 -4.64
N ILE A 78 -12.09 -7.25 -3.66
CA ILE A 78 -12.14 -7.65 -2.25
C ILE A 78 -13.53 -8.27 -1.99
N PRO A 79 -13.61 -9.45 -1.35
CA PRO A 79 -14.90 -10.01 -0.98
C PRO A 79 -15.72 -9.01 -0.15
N PRO A 80 -17.03 -8.86 -0.41
CA PRO A 80 -17.86 -7.86 0.26
C PRO A 80 -17.68 -7.86 1.77
N PHE A 81 -17.45 -6.66 2.35
CA PHE A 81 -17.27 -6.43 3.77
C PHE A 81 -16.00 -7.03 4.41
N ASN A 82 -15.12 -7.64 3.61
CA ASN A 82 -13.90 -8.26 4.14
C ASN A 82 -12.77 -7.24 4.35
N VAL A 83 -12.87 -6.49 5.45
CA VAL A 83 -11.87 -5.46 5.84
C VAL A 83 -10.48 -6.10 6.00
N TRP A 84 -10.39 -7.33 6.50
CA TRP A 84 -9.12 -8.05 6.67
C TRP A 84 -8.39 -8.27 5.34
N GLU A 85 -9.09 -8.79 4.33
CA GLU A 85 -8.47 -9.01 3.02
C GLU A 85 -8.09 -7.68 2.36
N GLY A 86 -8.94 -6.64 2.51
CA GLY A 86 -8.60 -5.29 2.07
C GLY A 86 -7.31 -4.77 2.69
N ALA A 87 -7.14 -4.92 4.01
CA ALA A 87 -5.92 -4.53 4.72
C ALA A 87 -4.68 -5.27 4.20
N PHE A 88 -4.80 -6.58 3.94
CA PHE A 88 -3.69 -7.37 3.43
C PHE A 88 -3.32 -7.00 1.99
N ARG A 89 -4.31 -6.86 1.09
CA ARG A 89 -4.04 -6.45 -0.31
C ARG A 89 -3.39 -5.06 -0.38
N LEU A 90 -3.79 -4.18 0.53
CA LEU A 90 -3.17 -2.86 0.64
C LEU A 90 -1.71 -2.97 1.07
N GLN A 91 -1.41 -3.73 2.12
CA GLN A 91 -0.03 -4.00 2.56
C GLN A 91 0.80 -4.69 1.48
N GLN A 92 0.21 -5.61 0.72
CA GLN A 92 0.88 -6.31 -0.37
C GLN A 92 1.38 -5.36 -1.47
N ALA A 93 0.63 -4.30 -1.77
CA ALA A 93 0.89 -3.44 -2.93
C ALA A 93 1.54 -2.10 -2.57
N ALA A 94 1.10 -1.45 -1.47
CA ALA A 94 1.49 -0.07 -1.16
C ALA A 94 3.00 0.17 -1.05
N PRO A 95 3.84 -0.74 -0.50
CA PRO A 95 5.28 -0.51 -0.39
C PRO A 95 6.02 -0.38 -1.73
N PHE A 96 5.41 -0.83 -2.84
CA PHE A 96 6.00 -0.76 -4.17
C PHE A 96 5.63 0.52 -4.94
N TRP A 97 4.77 1.37 -4.36
CA TRP A 97 4.41 2.65 -4.94
C TRP A 97 5.38 3.75 -4.51
N PRO A 98 5.65 4.74 -5.38
CA PRO A 98 6.49 5.89 -5.03
C PRO A 98 5.94 6.65 -3.82
N SER A 99 6.83 7.25 -3.02
CA SER A 99 6.45 8.17 -1.93
C SER A 99 5.48 9.24 -2.42
N ASN A 100 4.60 9.72 -1.54
CA ASN A 100 3.52 10.67 -1.82
C ASN A 100 2.38 10.12 -2.70
N THR A 101 2.33 8.83 -3.01
CA THR A 101 1.14 8.21 -3.59
C THR A 101 -0.04 8.34 -2.63
N VAL A 102 -1.21 8.66 -3.18
CA VAL A 102 -2.47 8.74 -2.42
C VAL A 102 -3.31 7.50 -2.71
N PHE A 103 -3.65 6.76 -1.67
CA PHE A 103 -4.47 5.56 -1.74
C PHE A 103 -5.89 5.88 -1.24
N VAL A 104 -6.90 5.61 -2.05
CA VAL A 104 -8.32 5.67 -1.68
C VAL A 104 -8.82 4.25 -1.49
N CYS A 105 -9.05 3.88 -0.23
CA CYS A 105 -9.34 2.50 0.16
C CYS A 105 -10.73 2.42 0.81
N VAL A 106 -11.62 1.63 0.20
CA VAL A 106 -13.02 1.58 0.59
C VAL A 106 -13.51 0.14 0.73
N VAL A 107 -13.33 -0.43 1.90
CA VAL A 107 -14.05 -1.61 2.38
C VAL A 107 -14.74 -1.17 3.65
N ASP A 108 -16.02 -0.81 3.55
CA ASP A 108 -16.69 0.02 4.55
C ASP A 108 -18.08 -0.50 4.96
N PRO A 109 -18.13 -1.60 5.73
CA PRO A 109 -19.40 -2.10 6.26
C PRO A 109 -20.10 -1.11 7.21
N GLY A 110 -19.38 -0.08 7.68
CA GLY A 110 -19.88 0.97 8.58
C GLY A 110 -20.23 2.28 7.88
N VAL A 111 -20.41 2.30 6.56
CA VAL A 111 -20.77 3.54 5.84
C VAL A 111 -22.04 4.18 6.44
N GLY A 112 -22.00 5.48 6.71
CA GLY A 112 -23.12 6.23 7.29
C GLY A 112 -23.34 6.04 8.79
N THR A 113 -22.47 5.31 9.48
CA THR A 113 -22.46 5.19 10.97
C THR A 113 -21.45 6.18 11.58
N ASP A 114 -21.20 6.07 12.89
CA ASP A 114 -20.26 6.90 13.64
C ASP A 114 -18.78 6.60 13.36
N ARG A 115 -18.45 5.59 12.50
CA ARG A 115 -17.06 5.33 12.10
C ARG A 115 -16.45 6.58 11.44
N LEU A 116 -15.27 6.95 11.85
CA LEU A 116 -14.60 8.17 11.37
C LEU A 116 -14.09 7.99 9.93
N PRO A 117 -14.28 8.99 9.05
CA PRO A 117 -13.54 9.07 7.80
C PRO A 117 -12.16 9.69 8.06
N VAL A 118 -11.09 9.07 7.58
CA VAL A 118 -9.73 9.51 7.92
C VAL A 118 -8.81 9.67 6.72
N VAL A 119 -7.78 10.49 6.89
CA VAL A 119 -6.56 10.49 6.09
C VAL A 119 -5.40 10.22 7.03
N SER A 120 -4.67 9.13 6.75
CA SER A 120 -3.47 8.76 7.50
C SER A 120 -2.23 8.90 6.60
N ARG A 121 -1.17 9.55 7.12
CA ARG A 121 0.11 9.69 6.43
C ARG A 121 1.13 8.74 7.06
N THR A 122 1.85 8.01 6.23
CA THR A 122 2.98 7.19 6.67
C THR A 122 4.26 8.01 6.77
N ARG A 123 5.26 7.47 7.48
CA ARG A 123 6.62 8.05 7.55
C ARG A 123 7.30 8.14 6.18
N SER A 124 6.91 7.28 5.23
CA SER A 124 7.37 7.31 3.84
C SER A 124 6.64 8.34 2.97
N GLY A 125 5.63 9.04 3.50
CA GLY A 125 4.89 10.10 2.81
C GLY A 125 3.64 9.64 2.06
N HIS A 126 3.31 8.33 2.03
CA HIS A 126 2.05 7.86 1.44
C HIS A 126 0.85 8.38 2.24
N LEU A 127 -0.23 8.70 1.55
CA LEU A 127 -1.51 9.08 2.14
C LEU A 127 -2.55 7.98 1.94
N PHE A 128 -3.25 7.60 2.99
CA PHE A 128 -4.32 6.62 2.98
C PHE A 128 -5.63 7.27 3.37
N VAL A 129 -6.59 7.29 2.46
CA VAL A 129 -7.91 7.93 2.60
C VAL A 129 -8.96 6.84 2.66
N GLY A 130 -9.74 6.78 3.74
CA GLY A 130 -10.76 5.75 3.90
C GLY A 130 -11.41 5.73 5.27
N PRO A 131 -12.14 4.65 5.61
CA PRO A 131 -12.78 4.50 6.92
C PRO A 131 -11.78 4.07 7.99
N ASP A 132 -11.92 4.61 9.20
CA ASP A 132 -11.21 4.13 10.40
C ASP A 132 -11.92 2.91 10.99
N ASN A 133 -11.76 1.76 10.35
CA ASN A 133 -12.40 0.50 10.71
C ASN A 133 -11.44 -0.69 10.78
N GLY A 134 -10.14 -0.41 10.82
CA GLY A 134 -9.09 -1.43 10.83
C GLY A 134 -8.46 -1.72 9.47
N LEU A 135 -8.97 -1.15 8.37
CA LEU A 135 -8.45 -1.33 7.02
C LEU A 135 -6.96 -0.95 6.89
N PHE A 136 -6.49 -0.03 7.71
CA PHE A 136 -5.11 0.45 7.69
C PHE A 136 -4.20 -0.20 8.74
N THR A 137 -4.66 -1.24 9.44
CA THR A 137 -3.88 -1.91 10.51
C THR A 137 -2.52 -2.37 10.03
N LEU A 138 -2.46 -3.12 8.93
CA LEU A 138 -1.20 -3.69 8.43
C LEU A 138 -0.28 -2.62 7.80
N ILE A 139 -0.84 -1.54 7.27
CA ILE A 139 -0.07 -0.39 6.79
C ILE A 139 0.62 0.33 7.95
N ASP A 140 -0.11 0.57 9.04
CA ASP A 140 0.47 1.21 10.23
C ASP A 140 1.58 0.34 10.85
N GLU A 141 1.41 -0.98 10.89
CA GLU A 141 2.43 -1.90 11.40
C GLU A 141 3.69 -1.93 10.54
N HIS A 142 3.56 -1.90 9.21
CA HIS A 142 4.69 -2.00 8.29
C HIS A 142 5.37 -0.67 7.98
N LEU A 143 4.59 0.38 7.68
CA LEU A 143 5.12 1.66 7.24
C LEU A 143 5.10 2.72 8.34
N GLY A 144 4.31 2.50 9.40
CA GLY A 144 4.11 3.40 10.52
C GLY A 144 3.44 4.71 10.12
N PHE A 145 2.40 5.11 10.82
CA PHE A 145 1.80 6.43 10.64
C PHE A 145 2.54 7.49 11.48
N ASP A 146 2.76 8.65 10.89
CA ASP A 146 3.26 9.84 11.60
C ASP A 146 2.15 10.83 11.91
N GLN A 147 1.06 10.79 11.14
CA GLN A 147 -0.10 11.67 11.32
C GLN A 147 -1.36 11.02 10.77
N ALA A 148 -2.47 11.20 11.50
CA ALA A 148 -3.81 10.89 11.01
C ALA A 148 -4.76 12.05 11.30
N ARG A 149 -5.70 12.32 10.38
CA ARG A 149 -6.72 13.37 10.50
C ARG A 149 -8.09 12.83 10.19
N VAL A 150 -9.08 13.31 10.91
CA VAL A 150 -10.49 13.05 10.61
C VAL A 150 -10.92 14.00 9.50
N ILE A 151 -11.54 13.46 8.44
CA ILE A 151 -12.04 14.30 7.35
C ILE A 151 -13.26 15.08 7.84
N ASP A 152 -13.20 16.41 7.74
CA ASP A 152 -14.37 17.25 7.94
C ASP A 152 -15.32 17.16 6.74
N ALA A 153 -16.27 16.23 6.83
CA ALA A 153 -17.23 15.95 5.77
C ALA A 153 -18.16 17.13 5.46
N THR A 154 -18.29 18.12 6.36
CA THR A 154 -19.09 19.33 6.07
C THR A 154 -18.40 20.24 5.07
N ARG A 155 -17.07 20.24 5.05
CA ARG A 155 -16.23 21.08 4.19
C ARG A 155 -15.73 20.37 2.94
N HIS A 156 -15.47 19.09 3.04
CA HIS A 156 -14.72 18.34 2.02
C HIS A 156 -15.55 17.26 1.30
N ARG A 157 -16.86 17.30 1.45
CA ARG A 157 -17.77 16.44 0.67
C ARG A 157 -17.95 16.99 -0.75
N LEU A 158 -18.11 16.07 -1.72
CA LEU A 158 -18.45 16.44 -3.10
C LEU A 158 -19.68 17.35 -3.13
N PRO A 159 -19.62 18.53 -3.75
CA PRO A 159 -20.77 19.42 -3.87
C PRO A 159 -22.00 18.74 -4.47
N GLY A 160 -23.16 18.98 -3.87
CA GLY A 160 -24.44 18.39 -4.33
C GLY A 160 -24.71 16.96 -3.85
N SER A 161 -23.79 16.32 -3.10
CA SER A 161 -23.97 14.91 -2.64
C SER A 161 -24.58 14.77 -1.24
N ALA A 162 -24.97 15.88 -0.58
CA ALA A 162 -25.45 15.86 0.80
C ALA A 162 -26.82 15.14 1.00
N GLY A 163 -27.52 14.79 -0.07
CA GLY A 163 -28.80 14.07 0.01
C GLY A 163 -28.68 12.56 0.26
N SER A 164 -27.47 11.98 0.29
CA SER A 164 -27.24 10.55 0.53
C SER A 164 -25.94 10.31 1.29
N TYR A 165 -25.95 9.36 2.20
CA TYR A 165 -24.79 8.98 3.03
C TYR A 165 -24.34 7.53 2.79
N THR A 166 -24.80 6.90 1.72
CA THR A 166 -24.53 5.48 1.43
C THR A 166 -23.35 5.25 0.50
N PHE A 167 -22.73 6.31 -0.06
CA PHE A 167 -21.62 6.18 -0.99
C PHE A 167 -20.45 7.12 -0.63
N HIS A 168 -19.90 6.99 0.58
CA HIS A 168 -18.73 7.76 1.00
C HIS A 168 -17.50 7.51 0.11
N GLY A 169 -17.40 6.36 -0.53
CA GLY A 169 -16.34 6.04 -1.50
C GLY A 169 -16.23 7.11 -2.59
N ARG A 170 -17.35 7.46 -3.21
CA ARG A 170 -17.45 8.49 -4.25
C ARG A 170 -17.45 9.90 -3.65
N ASP A 171 -18.36 10.14 -2.69
CA ASP A 171 -18.76 11.49 -2.26
C ASP A 171 -17.77 12.12 -1.30
N LEU A 172 -16.91 11.32 -0.66
CA LEU A 172 -15.94 11.79 0.31
C LEU A 172 -14.52 11.32 -0.01
N PHE A 173 -14.28 10.00 -0.05
CA PHE A 173 -12.92 9.47 -0.13
C PHE A 173 -12.25 9.73 -1.48
N ALA A 174 -12.92 9.48 -2.60
CA ALA A 174 -12.37 9.76 -3.94
C ALA A 174 -12.16 11.26 -4.15
N TYR A 175 -13.10 12.09 -3.69
CA TYR A 175 -13.01 13.54 -3.82
C TYR A 175 -11.85 14.12 -3.00
N VAL A 176 -11.74 13.74 -1.72
CA VAL A 176 -10.63 14.17 -0.85
C VAL A 176 -9.29 13.64 -1.36
N GLY A 177 -9.24 12.35 -1.73
CA GLY A 177 -8.01 11.73 -2.25
C GLY A 177 -7.49 12.43 -3.50
N ALA A 178 -8.37 12.76 -4.44
CA ALA A 178 -8.00 13.48 -5.66
C ALA A 178 -7.48 14.90 -5.38
N GLN A 179 -8.09 15.62 -4.41
CA GLN A 179 -7.62 16.96 -4.01
C GLN A 179 -6.25 16.90 -3.33
N LEU A 180 -6.01 15.89 -2.48
CA LEU A 180 -4.70 15.66 -1.86
C LEU A 180 -3.65 15.32 -2.91
N ALA A 181 -3.94 14.40 -3.84
CA ALA A 181 -3.01 13.99 -4.89
C ALA A 181 -2.63 15.13 -5.84
N THR A 182 -3.54 16.07 -6.07
CA THR A 182 -3.29 17.25 -6.91
C THR A 182 -2.75 18.46 -6.15
N GLY A 183 -2.58 18.35 -4.82
CA GLY A 183 -2.16 19.47 -3.97
C GLY A 183 -3.20 20.59 -3.78
N LYS A 184 -4.45 20.38 -4.23
CA LYS A 184 -5.55 21.33 -4.04
C LYS A 184 -6.04 21.37 -2.59
N LEU A 185 -5.79 20.30 -1.84
CA LEU A 185 -6.01 20.19 -0.40
C LEU A 185 -4.70 19.77 0.26
N GLN A 186 -4.33 20.42 1.35
CA GLN A 186 -3.20 20.00 2.18
C GLN A 186 -3.69 19.09 3.30
N LEU A 187 -2.84 18.18 3.77
CA LEU A 187 -3.21 17.26 4.86
C LEU A 187 -3.69 18.01 6.10
N ASP A 188 -3.05 19.13 6.41
CA ASP A 188 -3.38 19.94 7.60
C ASP A 188 -4.76 20.61 7.53
N ASP A 189 -5.32 20.77 6.33
CA ASP A 189 -6.61 21.41 6.11
C ASP A 189 -7.77 20.39 6.02
N VAL A 190 -7.48 19.07 6.02
CA VAL A 190 -8.49 18.00 5.94
C VAL A 190 -9.48 18.03 7.08
N GLY A 191 -9.01 18.40 8.29
CA GLY A 191 -9.81 18.45 9.51
C GLY A 191 -8.96 18.24 10.77
N PRO A 192 -9.57 17.99 11.92
CA PRO A 192 -8.85 17.83 13.18
C PRO A 192 -7.94 16.59 13.17
N ARG A 193 -6.86 16.64 13.94
CA ARG A 193 -6.02 15.45 14.18
C ARG A 193 -6.84 14.33 14.84
N LEU A 194 -6.61 13.11 14.41
CA LEU A 194 -7.12 11.95 15.12
C LEU A 194 -6.36 11.83 16.46
N THR A 195 -7.08 11.97 17.56
CA THR A 195 -6.49 12.00 18.92
C THR A 195 -6.30 10.63 19.51
N ASN A 196 -7.13 9.67 19.12
CA ASN A 196 -7.04 8.28 19.54
C ASN A 196 -6.17 7.47 18.58
N ALA A 197 -5.66 6.34 19.04
CA ALA A 197 -5.02 5.39 18.12
C ALA A 197 -6.04 4.95 17.05
N PRO A 198 -5.62 4.80 15.78
CA PRO A 198 -6.48 4.28 14.73
C PRO A 198 -7.07 2.93 15.11
N THR A 199 -8.28 2.66 14.63
CA THR A 199 -8.94 1.36 14.81
C THR A 199 -8.07 0.25 14.24
N ARG A 200 -7.90 -0.86 14.98
CA ARG A 200 -7.08 -2.00 14.58
C ARG A 200 -7.87 -3.29 14.53
N ILE A 201 -7.56 -4.13 13.55
CA ILE A 201 -8.00 -5.52 13.51
C ILE A 201 -7.12 -6.32 14.46
N THR A 202 -7.73 -7.13 15.32
CA THR A 202 -7.01 -8.09 16.15
C THR A 202 -6.79 -9.38 15.38
N TYR A 203 -5.53 -9.86 15.34
CA TYR A 203 -5.18 -11.12 14.68
C TYR A 203 -3.97 -11.76 15.37
N GLN A 204 -3.73 -13.04 15.07
CA GLN A 204 -2.57 -13.77 15.60
C GLN A 204 -1.30 -13.36 14.87
N HIS A 205 -0.35 -12.74 15.57
CA HIS A 205 1.00 -12.55 15.08
C HIS A 205 1.74 -13.88 14.97
N ALA A 206 2.64 -13.97 13.99
CA ALA A 206 3.47 -15.15 13.85
C ALA A 206 4.43 -15.30 15.04
N ALA A 207 4.61 -16.54 15.50
CA ALA A 207 5.49 -16.86 16.62
C ALA A 207 6.19 -18.20 16.43
N LEU A 208 7.42 -18.30 16.98
CA LEU A 208 8.15 -19.55 17.12
C LEU A 208 8.04 -20.04 18.58
N THR A 209 7.40 -21.19 18.77
CA THR A 209 7.19 -21.77 20.10
C THR A 209 7.57 -23.25 20.08
N HIS A 210 8.50 -23.67 20.93
CA HIS A 210 8.97 -25.07 21.04
C HIS A 210 9.33 -25.70 19.68
N GLY A 211 10.02 -24.92 18.81
CA GLY A 211 10.46 -25.38 17.49
C GLY A 211 9.35 -25.50 16.44
N THR A 212 8.17 -24.95 16.72
CA THR A 212 7.04 -24.85 15.78
C THR A 212 6.75 -23.39 15.49
N LEU A 213 6.76 -23.00 14.24
CA LEU A 213 6.24 -21.73 13.76
C LEU A 213 4.73 -21.81 13.64
N ALA A 214 4.03 -20.78 14.08
CA ALA A 214 2.60 -20.63 13.92
C ALA A 214 2.27 -19.20 13.50
N GLY A 215 1.38 -19.05 12.53
CA GLY A 215 0.90 -17.75 12.06
C GLY A 215 -0.47 -17.87 11.42
N VAL A 216 -1.12 -16.72 11.17
CA VAL A 216 -2.41 -16.66 10.47
C VAL A 216 -2.20 -16.91 8.96
N ILE A 217 -3.22 -17.43 8.29
CA ILE A 217 -3.33 -17.46 6.83
C ILE A 217 -4.11 -16.21 6.40
N PRO A 218 -3.43 -15.10 6.07
CA PRO A 218 -4.12 -13.83 5.83
C PRO A 218 -4.98 -13.86 4.57
N VAL A 219 -4.43 -14.43 3.50
CA VAL A 219 -5.08 -14.53 2.18
C VAL A 219 -4.66 -15.83 1.50
N LEU A 220 -5.40 -16.17 0.46
CA LEU A 220 -4.97 -17.16 -0.54
C LEU A 220 -4.43 -16.41 -1.77
N ASP A 221 -3.49 -17.05 -2.45
CA ASP A 221 -3.16 -16.65 -3.82
C ASP A 221 -4.36 -17.01 -4.71
N THR A 222 -5.12 -15.99 -5.09
CA THR A 222 -6.42 -16.17 -5.75
C THR A 222 -6.32 -16.96 -7.05
N GLN A 223 -5.25 -16.73 -7.83
CA GLN A 223 -5.08 -17.34 -9.14
C GLN A 223 -4.63 -18.80 -9.07
N TYR A 224 -3.71 -19.11 -8.16
CA TYR A 224 -3.04 -20.42 -8.13
C TYR A 224 -3.44 -21.29 -6.94
N GLY A 225 -4.13 -20.70 -5.95
CA GLY A 225 -4.56 -21.42 -4.74
C GLY A 225 -3.42 -21.80 -3.80
N ASN A 226 -2.32 -21.06 -3.85
CA ASN A 226 -1.26 -21.19 -2.85
C ASN A 226 -1.76 -20.61 -1.52
N VAL A 227 -1.28 -21.15 -0.41
CA VAL A 227 -1.66 -20.71 0.93
C VAL A 227 -0.50 -19.92 1.53
N TRP A 228 -0.73 -18.64 1.77
CA TRP A 228 0.24 -17.74 2.34
C TRP A 228 0.04 -17.62 3.85
N SER A 229 1.10 -17.36 4.58
CA SER A 229 1.03 -17.06 6.02
C SER A 229 1.63 -15.69 6.31
N ASN A 230 1.49 -15.21 7.54
CA ASN A 230 2.19 -14.03 8.04
C ASN A 230 3.50 -14.41 8.77
N ILE A 231 4.04 -15.59 8.51
CA ILE A 231 5.32 -16.05 9.06
C ILE A 231 6.43 -15.48 8.19
N GLY A 232 7.04 -14.38 8.60
CA GLY A 232 8.11 -13.73 7.85
C GLY A 232 9.40 -14.54 7.81
N ARG A 233 10.24 -14.25 6.81
CA ARG A 233 11.56 -14.87 6.60
C ARG A 233 12.41 -14.91 7.85
N GLU A 234 12.54 -13.78 8.57
CA GLU A 234 13.40 -13.66 9.74
C GLU A 234 13.03 -14.67 10.84
N LEU A 235 11.73 -14.90 11.03
CA LEU A 235 11.24 -15.88 11.99
C LEU A 235 11.48 -17.31 11.48
N PHE A 236 11.33 -17.55 10.17
CA PHE A 236 11.59 -18.84 9.55
C PHE A 236 13.07 -19.25 9.61
N GLU A 237 13.96 -18.30 9.41
CA GLU A 237 15.42 -18.50 9.48
C GLU A 237 15.90 -18.94 10.88
N GLN A 238 15.16 -18.61 11.95
CA GLN A 238 15.47 -19.09 13.30
C GLN A 238 15.36 -20.61 13.47
N LEU A 239 14.67 -21.29 12.55
CA LEU A 239 14.67 -22.76 12.50
C LEU A 239 15.95 -23.36 11.91
N GLY A 240 16.88 -22.53 11.38
CA GLY A 240 18.06 -22.99 10.66
C GLY A 240 17.72 -23.69 9.33
N ALA A 241 16.57 -23.40 8.76
CA ALA A 241 16.02 -24.02 7.56
C ALA A 241 16.91 -23.77 6.34
N LYS A 242 17.14 -24.84 5.57
CA LYS A 242 17.89 -24.79 4.31
C LYS A 242 17.06 -25.40 3.18
N PRO A 243 17.22 -24.97 1.92
CA PRO A 243 16.61 -25.63 0.78
C PRO A 243 16.83 -27.12 0.81
N GLY A 244 15.77 -27.90 0.59
CA GLY A 244 15.74 -29.36 0.68
C GLY A 244 15.38 -29.94 2.07
N ASP A 245 15.42 -29.15 3.15
CA ASP A 245 14.93 -29.60 4.45
C ASP A 245 13.43 -29.84 4.42
N ARG A 246 12.96 -30.83 5.16
CA ARG A 246 11.54 -31.21 5.18
C ARG A 246 10.84 -30.70 6.41
N PHE A 247 9.59 -30.30 6.23
CA PHE A 247 8.75 -29.72 7.26
C PHE A 247 7.39 -30.45 7.32
N GLU A 248 6.89 -30.67 8.52
CA GLU A 248 5.49 -30.97 8.76
C GLU A 248 4.72 -29.65 8.72
N VAL A 249 3.72 -29.59 7.85
CA VAL A 249 2.80 -28.45 7.73
C VAL A 249 1.43 -28.86 8.20
N ARG A 250 0.81 -28.02 9.04
CA ARG A 250 -0.59 -28.14 9.46
C ARG A 250 -1.32 -26.86 9.12
N LEU A 251 -2.46 -26.99 8.45
CA LEU A 251 -3.38 -25.90 8.17
C LEU A 251 -4.62 -26.13 9.02
N LEU A 252 -5.00 -25.10 9.80
CA LEU A 252 -6.04 -25.22 10.80
C LEU A 252 -7.12 -24.16 10.56
N GLU A 253 -8.36 -24.52 10.81
CA GLU A 253 -9.49 -23.60 10.92
C GLU A 253 -10.02 -23.63 12.34
N LYS A 254 -10.06 -22.49 13.03
CA LYS A 254 -10.51 -22.38 14.43
C LYS A 254 -9.85 -23.44 15.35
N GLY A 255 -8.54 -23.65 15.17
CA GLY A 255 -7.75 -24.63 15.91
C GLY A 255 -7.93 -26.10 15.48
N ARG A 256 -8.83 -26.40 14.53
CA ARG A 256 -9.03 -27.76 14.02
C ARG A 256 -8.21 -27.99 12.77
N VAL A 257 -7.41 -29.08 12.74
CA VAL A 257 -6.58 -29.44 11.59
C VAL A 257 -7.47 -29.78 10.39
N ARG A 258 -7.31 -29.04 9.30
CA ARG A 258 -7.96 -29.26 8.01
C ARG A 258 -7.06 -30.03 7.05
N ALA A 259 -5.76 -29.74 7.08
CA ALA A 259 -4.78 -30.47 6.31
C ALA A 259 -3.49 -30.67 7.12
N LYS A 260 -2.86 -31.82 6.91
CA LYS A 260 -1.55 -32.15 7.44
C LYS A 260 -0.76 -32.88 6.37
N PHE A 261 0.43 -32.41 6.06
CA PHE A 261 1.32 -33.02 5.08
C PHE A 261 2.79 -32.66 5.36
N GLU A 262 3.69 -33.34 4.70
CA GLU A 262 5.09 -33.01 4.67
C GLU A 262 5.43 -32.28 3.36
N ALA A 263 6.26 -31.24 3.45
CA ALA A 263 6.73 -30.48 2.31
C ALA A 263 8.24 -30.20 2.43
N PRO A 264 9.02 -30.33 1.34
CA PRO A 264 10.37 -29.80 1.31
C PRO A 264 10.34 -28.27 1.25
N TYR A 265 11.33 -27.61 1.87
CA TYR A 265 11.61 -26.22 1.60
C TYR A 265 12.28 -26.11 0.23
N ALA A 266 11.60 -25.47 -0.70
CA ALA A 266 12.04 -25.29 -2.07
C ALA A 266 12.20 -23.80 -2.40
N THR A 267 13.11 -23.46 -3.30
CA THR A 267 13.30 -22.10 -3.80
C THR A 267 12.41 -21.81 -5.01
N THR A 268 12.04 -22.87 -5.74
CA THR A 268 11.15 -22.79 -6.91
C THR A 268 10.15 -23.94 -6.93
N PHE A 269 9.02 -23.76 -7.64
CA PHE A 269 7.99 -24.78 -7.77
C PHE A 269 8.50 -26.06 -8.47
N GLY A 270 9.41 -25.91 -9.45
CA GLY A 270 9.93 -27.03 -10.23
C GLY A 270 10.84 -28.01 -9.47
N GLU A 271 11.21 -27.72 -8.22
CA GLU A 271 12.01 -28.63 -7.39
C GLU A 271 11.21 -29.81 -6.85
N VAL A 272 9.90 -29.81 -7.02
CA VAL A 272 9.04 -30.95 -6.66
C VAL A 272 8.23 -31.41 -7.87
N PRO A 273 7.87 -32.70 -7.96
CA PRO A 273 7.02 -33.20 -9.03
C PRO A 273 5.65 -32.54 -9.05
N GLU A 274 4.98 -32.54 -10.18
CA GLU A 274 3.61 -32.04 -10.34
C GLU A 274 2.64 -32.63 -9.30
N GLY A 275 1.78 -31.79 -8.74
CA GLY A 275 0.81 -32.15 -7.70
C GLY A 275 1.41 -32.42 -6.32
N LYS A 276 2.73 -32.32 -6.14
CA LYS A 276 3.39 -32.49 -4.83
C LYS A 276 3.49 -31.18 -4.07
N PRO A 277 3.41 -31.24 -2.72
CA PRO A 277 3.51 -30.04 -1.89
C PRO A 277 4.95 -29.55 -1.78
N LEU A 278 5.08 -28.22 -1.67
CA LEU A 278 6.32 -27.52 -1.30
C LEU A 278 6.01 -26.42 -0.29
N LEU A 279 7.00 -26.11 0.53
CA LEU A 279 7.07 -24.92 1.35
C LEU A 279 8.07 -23.97 0.71
N PHE A 280 7.75 -22.69 0.63
CA PHE A 280 8.61 -21.69 -0.02
C PHE A 280 8.43 -20.31 0.63
N LEU A 281 9.31 -19.37 0.34
CA LEU A 281 9.10 -17.95 0.65
C LEU A 281 8.46 -17.27 -0.55
N ASN A 282 7.30 -16.64 -0.32
CA ASN A 282 6.58 -15.91 -1.36
C ASN A 282 7.28 -14.58 -1.72
N SER A 283 6.70 -13.79 -2.61
CA SER A 283 7.26 -12.51 -3.07
C SER A 283 7.29 -11.42 -1.99
N LEU A 284 6.59 -11.61 -0.88
CA LEU A 284 6.65 -10.76 0.32
C LEU A 284 7.66 -11.27 1.35
N HIS A 285 8.35 -12.36 1.03
CA HIS A 285 9.27 -13.08 1.92
C HIS A 285 8.59 -13.77 3.11
N ASP A 286 7.30 -14.06 3.00
CA ASP A 286 6.59 -14.85 3.99
C ASP A 286 6.55 -16.33 3.60
N VAL A 287 6.48 -17.20 4.63
CA VAL A 287 6.31 -18.63 4.43
C VAL A 287 4.97 -18.92 3.78
N ALA A 288 5.03 -19.68 2.71
CA ALA A 288 3.86 -20.13 1.96
C ALA A 288 3.98 -21.61 1.62
N VAL A 289 2.86 -22.24 1.34
CA VAL A 289 2.79 -23.63 0.84
C VAL A 289 1.95 -23.70 -0.41
N ALA A 290 2.34 -24.59 -1.32
CA ALA A 290 1.70 -24.80 -2.59
C ALA A 290 1.70 -26.26 -3.00
N LEU A 291 0.95 -26.58 -4.04
CA LEU A 291 1.16 -27.76 -4.86
C LEU A 291 1.76 -27.32 -6.20
N ASN A 292 2.79 -28.00 -6.68
CA ASN A 292 3.32 -27.70 -8.00
C ASN A 292 2.24 -27.93 -9.07
N GLN A 293 1.92 -26.91 -9.87
CA GLN A 293 0.89 -26.90 -10.94
C GLN A 293 -0.53 -27.34 -10.48
N ALA A 294 -0.88 -27.14 -9.20
CA ALA A 294 -2.21 -27.48 -8.68
C ALA A 294 -2.60 -26.54 -7.53
N SER A 295 -3.90 -26.37 -7.28
CA SER A 295 -4.41 -25.56 -6.17
C SER A 295 -4.42 -26.34 -4.86
N LEU A 296 -3.58 -25.95 -3.91
CA LEU A 296 -3.57 -26.50 -2.55
C LEU A 296 -4.85 -26.12 -1.80
N ALA A 297 -5.28 -24.88 -1.94
CA ALA A 297 -6.48 -24.37 -1.28
C ALA A 297 -7.74 -25.15 -1.70
N GLN A 298 -7.92 -25.42 -2.99
CA GLN A 298 -9.03 -26.23 -3.49
C GLN A 298 -8.94 -27.69 -3.01
N ARG A 299 -7.77 -28.30 -3.12
CA ARG A 299 -7.57 -29.70 -2.75
C ARG A 299 -7.93 -29.99 -1.30
N TYR A 300 -7.58 -29.09 -0.40
CA TYR A 300 -7.77 -29.28 1.05
C TYR A 300 -8.90 -28.41 1.62
N ARG A 301 -9.61 -27.66 0.78
CA ARG A 301 -10.68 -26.74 1.17
C ARG A 301 -10.21 -25.75 2.24
N ILE A 302 -9.06 -25.11 1.97
CA ILE A 302 -8.46 -24.12 2.85
C ILE A 302 -9.03 -22.75 2.52
N GLY A 303 -9.41 -22.02 3.56
CA GLY A 303 -9.75 -20.60 3.50
C GLY A 303 -8.66 -19.70 4.06
N SER A 304 -8.99 -18.45 4.26
CA SER A 304 -8.11 -17.41 4.82
C SER A 304 -8.85 -16.55 5.82
N GLY A 305 -8.13 -15.66 6.47
CA GLY A 305 -8.65 -14.76 7.50
C GLY A 305 -8.21 -15.16 8.91
N PRO A 306 -8.66 -14.41 9.93
CA PRO A 306 -8.15 -14.56 11.31
C PRO A 306 -8.38 -15.95 11.92
N ASP A 307 -9.39 -16.67 11.45
CA ASP A 307 -9.73 -18.02 11.94
C ASP A 307 -8.83 -19.13 11.35
N TRP A 308 -8.01 -18.81 10.34
CA TRP A 308 -7.16 -19.76 9.66
C TRP A 308 -5.68 -19.57 10.04
N THR A 309 -5.04 -20.68 10.43
CA THR A 309 -3.64 -20.66 10.85
C THR A 309 -2.81 -21.72 10.14
N MET A 310 -1.53 -21.41 9.95
CA MET A 310 -0.51 -22.34 9.45
C MET A 310 0.46 -22.65 10.59
N GLN A 311 0.80 -23.92 10.77
CA GLN A 311 1.88 -24.36 11.63
C GLN A 311 2.94 -25.08 10.80
N VAL A 312 4.20 -24.77 11.05
CA VAL A 312 5.35 -25.36 10.35
C VAL A 312 6.36 -25.84 11.37
N ARG A 313 6.76 -27.10 11.27
CA ARG A 313 7.73 -27.72 12.16
C ARG A 313 8.77 -28.52 11.38
N PRO A 314 10.08 -28.37 11.64
CA PRO A 314 11.11 -29.19 11.01
C PRO A 314 10.88 -30.68 11.30
N LEU A 315 11.02 -31.50 10.29
CA LEU A 315 11.16 -32.95 10.48
C LEU A 315 12.63 -33.23 10.86
N ARG A 316 12.85 -33.88 11.99
CA ARG A 316 14.22 -34.28 12.38
C ARG A 316 14.79 -35.16 11.26
N LYS A 317 15.98 -34.81 10.76
CA LYS A 317 16.75 -35.78 9.96
C LYS A 317 16.90 -37.03 10.80
N ALA A 318 16.48 -38.17 10.28
CA ALA A 318 16.79 -39.46 10.91
C ALA A 318 18.31 -39.46 11.18
N SER A 319 18.69 -39.55 12.43
CA SER A 319 20.11 -39.72 12.78
C SER A 319 20.58 -40.98 12.01
N SER A 320 21.48 -40.79 11.05
CA SER A 320 22.14 -41.92 10.43
C SER A 320 22.74 -42.78 11.56
N PRO A 321 22.42 -44.08 11.61
CA PRO A 321 23.10 -44.94 12.56
C PRO A 321 24.61 -44.89 12.26
N ARG A 322 25.42 -44.59 13.28
CA ARG A 322 26.88 -44.62 13.19
C ARG A 322 27.35 -46.06 12.95
#